data_902a1a302ebbc88058dac8ecb57e5d0a
#
_entry.id   902a1a302ebbc88058dac8ecb57e5d0a
#
_cell.length_a   1.000
_cell.length_b   1.000
_cell.length_c   1.000
_cell.angle_alpha   90.00
_cell.angle_beta   90.00
_cell.angle_gamma   90.00
#
_symmetry.space_group_name_H-M   'P 1'
#
loop_
_entity.id
_entity.type
_entity.pdbx_description
1 polymer ?
#
loop_
_entity_poly.entity_id
_entity_poly.type
_entity_poly.pdbx_seq_one_letter_code
_entity_poly.pdbx_strand_id
1 'polypeptide(L)'
;MPAHPPEFIDQCASFTDLFLQLGLPSAPEQIADFIVAHRPLPGGMLLADAPFWNVGQAEFIREQLRLDEPPWPILIDQLSEALRG
;
A
#
# COMPACT_ATOMS: atom_id res chain seq x y z
N MET A 1 22.04 18.82 8.21
CA MET A 1 21.72 18.68 7.91
C MET A 1 21.47 18.11 7.81
N PRO A 2 21.41 18.03 7.85
CA PRO A 2 20.98 17.48 7.67
C PRO A 2 20.47 16.64 7.60
N ALA A 3 20.41 16.58 7.76
CA ALA A 3 19.88 16.00 7.60
C ALA A 3 19.38 15.17 7.53
N HIS A 4 19.25 14.87 7.64
CA HIS A 4 18.70 14.20 7.44
C HIS A 4 18.49 13.39 7.23
N PRO A 5 18.48 13.14 7.47
CA PRO A 5 18.22 12.45 7.25
C PRO A 5 17.91 11.45 6.99
N PRO A 6 17.99 11.17 7.07
CA PRO A 6 17.58 10.46 6.71
C PRO A 6 17.08 9.48 6.86
N GLU A 7 16.93 9.50 7.18
CA GLU A 7 16.38 9.06 7.23
C GLU A 7 15.66 8.51 7.15
N PHE A 8 15.42 8.50 7.26
CA PHE A 8 14.58 8.40 6.87
C PHE A 8 14.39 7.68 6.11
N ILE A 9 14.78 7.54 5.90
CA ILE A 9 14.50 7.14 5.33
C ILE A 9 14.20 6.13 5.05
N ASP A 10 14.58 5.41 5.21
CA ASP A 10 14.27 4.57 5.14
C ASP A 10 13.21 4.23 5.42
N GLN A 11 13.55 4.22 6.22
CA GLN A 11 12.19 4.21 6.43
C GLN A 11 11.45 4.88 5.42
N CYS A 12 12.01 5.02 4.49
CA CYS A 12 11.53 5.87 3.47
C CYS A 12 10.47 5.27 2.62
N ALA A 13 10.25 3.97 2.71
CA ALA A 13 9.17 3.38 1.96
C ALA A 13 7.84 3.88 2.48
N SER A 14 6.93 4.21 1.58
CA SER A 14 5.68 4.84 1.92
C SER A 14 4.59 4.36 0.97
N PHE A 15 3.38 4.85 1.16
CA PHE A 15 2.29 4.56 0.22
C PHE A 15 2.65 4.98 -1.20
N THR A 16 3.42 6.04 -1.37
CA THR A 16 3.89 6.42 -2.70
C THR A 16 4.63 5.28 -3.35
N ASP A 17 5.57 4.67 -2.63
CA ASP A 17 6.34 3.54 -3.16
C ASP A 17 5.45 2.36 -3.47
N LEU A 18 4.52 2.06 -2.58
CA LEU A 18 3.59 0.94 -2.80
C LEU A 18 2.74 1.18 -4.03
N PHE A 19 2.19 2.39 -4.19
CA PHE A 19 1.35 2.70 -5.34
C PHE A 19 2.15 2.66 -6.63
N LEU A 20 3.42 3.10 -6.60
CA LEU A 20 4.28 2.98 -7.77
C LEU A 20 4.49 1.52 -8.16
N GLN A 21 4.70 0.64 -7.20
CA GLN A 21 4.84 -0.78 -7.48
C GLN A 21 3.57 -1.39 -8.05
N LEU A 22 2.42 -0.87 -7.64
CA LEU A 22 1.14 -1.36 -8.14
C LEU A 22 0.76 -0.73 -9.48
N GLY A 23 1.56 0.21 -9.98
CA GLY A 23 1.27 0.88 -11.25
C GLY A 23 0.12 1.87 -11.13
N LEU A 24 -0.12 2.40 -9.94
CA LEU A 24 -1.21 3.34 -9.69
C LEU A 24 -0.68 4.76 -9.55
N PRO A 25 -1.54 5.77 -9.81
CA PRO A 25 -1.15 7.15 -9.54
C PRO A 25 -0.73 7.31 -8.09
N SER A 26 0.39 7.97 -7.85
CA SER A 26 1.04 7.94 -6.55
C SER A 26 1.21 9.29 -5.89
N ALA A 27 0.63 10.35 -6.43
CA ALA A 27 0.63 11.64 -5.76
C ALA A 27 -0.23 11.56 -4.50
N PRO A 28 0.09 12.33 -3.44
CA PRO A 28 -0.65 12.22 -2.19
C PRO A 28 -2.16 12.36 -2.33
N GLU A 29 -2.63 13.31 -3.13
CA GLU A 29 -4.05 13.47 -3.33
C GLU A 29 -4.66 12.32 -4.13
N GLN A 30 -3.89 11.72 -5.02
CA GLN A 30 -4.36 10.55 -5.78
C GLN A 30 -4.49 9.34 -4.89
N ILE A 31 -3.57 9.17 -3.96
CA ILE A 31 -3.63 8.08 -2.97
C ILE A 31 -4.85 8.27 -2.09
N ALA A 32 -5.09 9.49 -1.62
CA ALA A 32 -6.25 9.79 -0.80
C ALA A 32 -7.55 9.50 -1.55
N ASP A 33 -7.60 9.92 -2.82
CA ASP A 33 -8.79 9.68 -3.66
C ASP A 33 -9.02 8.18 -3.86
N PHE A 34 -7.96 7.42 -4.07
CA PHE A 34 -8.08 5.97 -4.23
C PHE A 34 -8.69 5.34 -2.98
N ILE A 35 -8.19 5.73 -1.82
CA ILE A 35 -8.68 5.18 -0.56
C ILE A 35 -10.16 5.52 -0.37
N VAL A 36 -10.53 6.78 -0.59
CA VAL A 36 -11.92 7.20 -0.45
C VAL A 36 -12.83 6.47 -1.43
N ALA A 37 -12.36 6.29 -2.66
CA ALA A 37 -13.17 5.66 -3.71
C ALA A 37 -13.41 4.17 -3.45
N HIS A 38 -12.52 3.51 -2.70
CA HIS A 38 -12.57 2.07 -2.55
C HIS A 38 -12.93 1.60 -1.14
N ARG A 39 -13.15 2.51 -0.21
CA ARG A 39 -13.61 2.06 1.11
C ARG A 39 -15.13 2.03 1.14
N PRO A 40 -15.68 1.24 2.09
CA PRO A 40 -14.94 0.44 3.05
C PRO A 40 -14.59 -0.92 2.48
N LEU A 41 -13.43 -1.44 2.87
CA LEU A 41 -13.07 -2.82 2.60
C LEU A 41 -13.83 -3.70 3.60
N PRO A 42 -14.55 -4.74 3.14
CA PRO A 42 -15.27 -5.60 4.06
C PRO A 42 -14.34 -6.21 5.11
N GLY A 43 -14.82 -6.28 6.33
CA GLY A 43 -14.00 -6.66 7.47
C GLY A 43 -13.36 -8.04 7.37
N GLY A 44 -14.01 -8.98 6.70
CA GLY A 44 -13.45 -10.32 6.56
C GLY A 44 -12.64 -10.54 5.31
N MET A 45 -12.49 -9.50 4.50
CA MET A 45 -11.80 -9.63 3.22
C MET A 45 -10.34 -9.22 3.34
N LEU A 46 -9.44 -10.06 2.82
CA LEU A 46 -8.03 -9.70 2.73
C LEU A 46 -7.84 -8.66 1.63
N LEU A 47 -6.86 -7.79 1.81
CA LEU A 47 -6.60 -6.74 0.83
C LEU A 47 -6.37 -7.34 -0.56
N ALA A 48 -5.60 -8.42 -0.65
CA ALA A 48 -5.29 -9.04 -1.93
C ALA A 48 -6.52 -9.63 -2.63
N ASP A 49 -7.59 -9.86 -1.90
CA ASP A 49 -8.82 -10.42 -2.46
C ASP A 49 -9.81 -9.34 -2.90
N ALA A 50 -9.49 -8.08 -2.69
CA ALA A 50 -10.38 -6.99 -3.06
C ALA A 50 -10.62 -7.01 -4.58
N PRO A 51 -11.86 -6.75 -5.02
CA PRO A 51 -12.20 -6.90 -6.44
C PRO A 51 -11.67 -5.81 -7.34
N PHE A 52 -11.13 -4.74 -6.77
CA PHE A 52 -10.65 -3.62 -7.58
C PHE A 52 -9.20 -3.79 -8.06
N TRP A 53 -8.50 -4.87 -7.66
CA TRP A 53 -7.17 -5.16 -8.16
C TRP A 53 -7.25 -5.95 -9.46
N ASN A 54 -6.30 -5.71 -10.38
CA ASN A 54 -6.13 -6.67 -11.46
C ASN A 54 -5.30 -7.86 -10.95
N VAL A 55 -5.14 -8.88 -11.80
CA VAL A 55 -4.44 -10.11 -11.40
C VAL A 55 -3.02 -9.83 -10.95
N GLY A 56 -2.29 -8.99 -11.70
CA GLY A 56 -0.91 -8.69 -11.34
C GLY A 56 -0.78 -7.94 -10.02
N GLN A 57 -1.69 -7.02 -9.77
CA GLN A 57 -1.69 -6.27 -8.52
C GLN A 57 -1.98 -7.16 -7.33
N ALA A 58 -2.99 -8.01 -7.46
CA ALA A 58 -3.35 -8.95 -6.40
C ALA A 58 -2.20 -9.91 -6.11
N GLU A 59 -1.54 -10.38 -7.17
CA GLU A 59 -0.41 -11.31 -7.01
C GLU A 59 0.77 -10.63 -6.34
N PHE A 60 1.05 -9.37 -6.68
CA PHE A 60 2.11 -8.62 -6.01
C PHE A 60 1.85 -8.56 -4.51
N ILE A 61 0.61 -8.21 -4.14
CA ILE A 61 0.26 -8.09 -2.72
C ILE A 61 0.43 -9.43 -2.00
N ARG A 62 -0.08 -10.51 -2.60
CA ARG A 62 0.05 -11.84 -2.00
C ARG A 62 1.50 -12.26 -1.86
N GLU A 63 2.30 -11.98 -2.89
CA GLU A 63 3.71 -12.35 -2.89
C GLU A 63 4.47 -11.63 -1.80
N GLN A 64 4.23 -10.33 -1.64
CA GLN A 64 4.92 -9.56 -0.63
C GLN A 64 4.54 -9.99 0.78
N LEU A 65 3.29 -10.35 0.98
CA LEU A 65 2.86 -10.88 2.28
C LEU A 65 3.48 -12.24 2.56
N ARG A 66 3.62 -13.08 1.55
CA ARG A 66 4.23 -14.39 1.68
C ARG A 66 5.72 -14.30 1.99
N LEU A 67 6.41 -13.39 1.32
CA LEU A 67 7.84 -13.20 1.53
C LEU A 67 8.13 -12.55 2.88
N ASP A 68 7.21 -11.74 3.37
CA ASP A 68 7.27 -11.13 4.69
C ASP A 68 8.56 -10.33 4.90
N GLU A 69 8.97 -9.59 3.87
CA GLU A 69 10.16 -8.75 3.94
C GLU A 69 9.76 -7.28 4.00
N PRO A 70 10.15 -6.56 5.06
CA PRO A 70 9.82 -5.15 5.13
C PRO A 70 10.44 -4.39 3.96
N PRO A 71 9.83 -3.30 3.51
CA PRO A 71 8.72 -2.62 4.18
C PRO A 71 7.33 -3.04 3.69
N TRP A 72 7.24 -3.97 2.73
CA TRP A 72 5.98 -4.19 2.01
C TRP A 72 4.85 -4.72 2.89
N PRO A 73 5.06 -5.71 3.76
CA PRO A 73 3.93 -6.18 4.58
C PRO A 73 3.36 -5.07 5.48
N ILE A 74 4.23 -4.22 6.01
CA ILE A 74 3.80 -3.12 6.87
C ILE A 74 2.94 -2.14 6.08
N LEU A 75 3.39 -1.77 4.88
CA LEU A 75 2.66 -0.83 4.03
C LEU A 75 1.33 -1.42 3.57
N ILE A 76 1.32 -2.69 3.22
CA ILE A 76 0.10 -3.38 2.81
C ILE A 76 -0.90 -3.40 3.96
N ASP A 77 -0.43 -3.66 5.17
CA ASP A 77 -1.27 -3.66 6.35
C ASP A 77 -1.85 -2.28 6.63
N GLN A 78 -1.02 -1.25 6.50
CA GLN A 78 -1.47 0.13 6.69
C GLN A 78 -2.53 0.52 5.65
N LEU A 79 -2.33 0.12 4.40
CA LEU A 79 -3.32 0.38 3.36
C LEU A 79 -4.63 -0.34 3.64
N SER A 80 -4.55 -1.58 4.09
CA SER A 80 -5.72 -2.35 4.49
C SER A 80 -6.51 -1.64 5.58
N GLU A 81 -5.80 -1.13 6.60
CA GLU A 81 -6.42 -0.37 7.67
C GLU A 81 -7.11 0.89 7.16
N ALA A 82 -6.45 1.62 6.29
CA ALA A 82 -7.00 2.85 5.72
C ALA A 82 -8.27 2.57 4.93
N LEU A 83 -8.30 1.44 4.21
CA LEU A 83 -9.45 1.07 3.41
C LEU A 83 -10.63 0.56 4.25
N ARG A 84 -10.35 0.10 5.46
CA ARG A 84 -11.42 -0.33 6.37
C ARG A 84 -12.09 0.83 7.08
N GLY A 85 -11.36 1.91 7.20
CA GLY A 85 -11.70 3.12 7.87
C GLY A 85 -12.96 3.60 8.00
#